data_23b21d841b6a8518669bbcd4c6c84f71
#
_entry.id   23b21d841b6a8518669bbcd4c6c84f71
#
_cell.length_a   1.000
_cell.length_b   1.000
_cell.length_c   1.000
_cell.angle_alpha   90.00
_cell.angle_beta   90.00
_cell.angle_gamma   90.00
#
_symmetry.space_group_name_H-M   'P 1'
#
loop_
_entity.id
_entity.type
_entity.pdbx_description
1 polymer ?
#
loop_
_entity_poly.entity_id
_entity_poly.type
_entity_poly.pdbx_seq_one_letter_code
_entity_poly.pdbx_strand_id
1 'polypeptide(L)'
;MKVLLNVNGMSQYGEAVRPAFRNSACGPTTVHVILNYLCKEHLTAKKDVNELYELLGGTKIGLFKWRFIKNFRAQLSSNFLIEECDLSEAITQLKHGHPVAMKFDQYFTFQWFTKKKPAYKYHWVPLIGYEIKNDDLYLIFHDNGGRNRESEIRSIRYDDNRHVLSFVKIEPRE
;
A
#
# COMPACT_ATOMS: atom_id res chain seq x y z
N MET A 1 -3.68 11.68 19.46
CA MET A 1 -4.01 12.24 18.11
C MET A 1 -4.25 11.09 17.16
N LYS A 2 -5.31 11.14 16.34
CA LYS A 2 -5.67 10.07 15.39
C LYS A 2 -6.16 10.66 14.07
N VAL A 3 -5.71 10.08 12.96
CA VAL A 3 -6.27 10.27 11.60
C VAL A 3 -6.64 8.89 11.07
N LEU A 4 -7.82 8.75 10.51
CA LEU A 4 -8.29 7.52 9.88
C LEU A 4 -9.20 7.86 8.71
N LEU A 5 -8.77 7.48 7.50
CA LEU A 5 -9.53 7.68 6.27
C LEU A 5 -10.56 6.55 6.09
N ASN A 6 -11.74 6.89 5.60
CA ASN A 6 -12.80 5.91 5.31
C ASN A 6 -12.55 5.25 3.95
N VAL A 7 -11.55 4.38 3.89
CA VAL A 7 -11.14 3.64 2.70
C VAL A 7 -11.78 2.25 2.71
N ASN A 8 -12.36 1.83 1.59
CA ASN A 8 -12.86 0.47 1.42
C ASN A 8 -11.70 -0.46 1.03
N GLY A 9 -11.40 -1.44 1.87
CA GLY A 9 -10.38 -2.46 1.57
C GLY A 9 -10.87 -3.49 0.56
N MET A 10 -9.93 -4.26 0.02
CA MET A 10 -10.20 -5.36 -0.91
C MET A 10 -9.27 -6.54 -0.62
N SER A 11 -9.77 -7.76 -0.74
CA SER A 11 -8.93 -8.97 -0.64
C SER A 11 -8.23 -9.26 -1.96
N GLN A 12 -6.90 -9.47 -1.92
CA GLN A 12 -6.13 -9.95 -3.08
C GLN A 12 -6.48 -11.40 -3.48
N TYR A 13 -7.22 -12.10 -2.62
CA TYR A 13 -7.70 -13.47 -2.85
C TYR A 13 -9.16 -13.52 -3.31
N GLY A 14 -9.83 -12.35 -3.46
CA GLY A 14 -11.20 -12.24 -3.92
C GLY A 14 -11.42 -12.81 -5.32
N GLU A 15 -12.68 -13.08 -5.67
CA GLU A 15 -13.06 -13.69 -6.95
C GLU A 15 -12.65 -12.85 -8.17
N ALA A 16 -12.66 -11.52 -8.03
CA ALA A 16 -12.24 -10.59 -9.08
C ALA A 16 -10.74 -10.68 -9.43
N VAL A 17 -9.91 -11.30 -8.59
CA VAL A 17 -8.48 -11.45 -8.83
C VAL A 17 -8.18 -12.82 -9.45
N ARG A 18 -7.52 -12.84 -10.61
CA ARG A 18 -7.12 -14.08 -11.29
C ARG A 18 -6.37 -15.01 -10.34
N PRO A 19 -6.70 -16.31 -10.27
CA PRO A 19 -6.05 -17.26 -9.37
C PRO A 19 -4.52 -17.26 -9.46
N ALA A 20 -3.98 -17.09 -10.67
CA ALA A 20 -2.54 -17.04 -10.92
C ALA A 20 -1.83 -15.85 -10.26
N PHE A 21 -2.54 -14.75 -9.96
CA PHE A 21 -1.99 -13.52 -9.38
C PHE A 21 -2.16 -13.42 -7.87
N ARG A 22 -3.14 -14.11 -7.29
CA ARG A 22 -3.56 -13.96 -5.89
C ARG A 22 -2.41 -14.00 -4.90
N ASN A 23 -1.43 -14.88 -5.07
CA ASN A 23 -0.32 -15.01 -4.12
C ASN A 23 0.68 -13.83 -4.16
N SER A 24 0.63 -12.98 -5.18
CA SER A 24 1.57 -11.86 -5.39
C SER A 24 0.90 -10.54 -5.76
N ALA A 25 -0.44 -10.47 -5.64
CA ALA A 25 -1.23 -9.30 -6.02
C ALA A 25 -1.33 -8.20 -4.94
N CYS A 26 -0.60 -8.31 -3.81
CA CYS A 26 -0.70 -7.31 -2.73
C CYS A 26 -0.42 -5.87 -3.21
N GLY A 27 0.61 -5.66 -4.05
CA GLY A 27 0.92 -4.34 -4.61
C GLY A 27 -0.19 -3.80 -5.52
N PRO A 28 -0.60 -4.52 -6.57
CA PRO A 28 -1.73 -4.12 -7.43
C PRO A 28 -3.04 -3.90 -6.66
N THR A 29 -3.36 -4.74 -5.67
CA THR A 29 -4.53 -4.55 -4.80
C THR A 29 -4.43 -3.26 -3.98
N THR A 30 -3.24 -2.96 -3.43
CA THR A 30 -2.99 -1.71 -2.72
C THR A 30 -3.25 -0.50 -3.61
N VAL A 31 -2.73 -0.50 -4.84
CA VAL A 31 -2.96 0.58 -5.81
C VAL A 31 -4.43 0.71 -6.16
N HIS A 32 -5.11 -0.40 -6.44
CA HIS A 32 -6.54 -0.42 -6.74
C HIS A 32 -7.38 0.22 -5.62
N VAL A 33 -7.12 -0.15 -4.36
CA VAL A 33 -7.80 0.42 -3.19
C VAL A 33 -7.57 1.93 -3.08
N ILE A 34 -6.32 2.38 -3.24
CA ILE A 34 -5.96 3.81 -3.18
C ILE A 34 -6.64 4.59 -4.31
N LEU A 35 -6.55 4.11 -5.55
CA LEU A 35 -7.16 4.77 -6.70
C LEU A 35 -8.68 4.85 -6.56
N ASN A 36 -9.36 3.79 -6.13
CA ASN A 36 -10.80 3.81 -5.91
C ASN A 36 -11.23 4.83 -4.84
N TYR A 37 -10.37 5.07 -3.85
CA TYR A 37 -10.62 6.08 -2.83
C TYR A 37 -10.40 7.50 -3.37
N LEU A 38 -9.28 7.75 -4.06
CA LEU A 38 -8.92 9.08 -4.56
C LEU A 38 -9.82 9.53 -5.72
N CYS A 39 -10.30 8.59 -6.50
CA CYS A 39 -10.99 8.86 -7.75
C CYS A 39 -12.51 8.59 -7.66
N LYS A 40 -13.19 9.01 -6.60
CA LYS A 40 -14.63 8.74 -6.38
C LYS A 40 -15.56 9.26 -7.49
N GLU A 41 -15.22 10.33 -8.19
CA GLU A 41 -16.15 11.05 -9.09
C GLU A 41 -15.72 11.18 -10.57
N HIS A 42 -14.45 11.00 -10.92
CA HIS A 42 -13.94 11.28 -12.28
C HIS A 42 -13.04 10.16 -12.81
N LEU A 43 -13.62 9.02 -13.21
CA LEU A 43 -12.78 7.90 -13.62
C LEU A 43 -13.02 7.36 -15.02
N THR A 44 -12.18 7.84 -15.91
CA THR A 44 -11.78 7.13 -17.13
C THR A 44 -10.70 6.04 -16.89
N ALA A 45 -10.24 5.86 -15.65
CA ALA A 45 -9.09 5.01 -15.32
C ALA A 45 -9.37 3.96 -14.22
N LYS A 46 -10.59 3.43 -14.12
CA LYS A 46 -10.85 2.26 -13.25
C LYS A 46 -10.20 1.02 -13.84
N LYS A 47 -8.92 0.82 -13.52
CA LYS A 47 -8.24 -0.44 -13.81
C LYS A 47 -8.53 -1.44 -12.69
N ASP A 48 -8.87 -2.66 -13.04
CA ASP A 48 -9.02 -3.74 -12.08
C ASP A 48 -7.64 -4.22 -11.56
N VAL A 49 -7.64 -5.07 -10.55
CA VAL A 49 -6.39 -5.57 -9.94
C VAL A 49 -5.55 -6.36 -10.94
N ASN A 50 -6.16 -7.06 -11.90
CA ASN A 50 -5.44 -7.86 -12.88
C ASN A 50 -4.74 -6.98 -13.91
N GLU A 51 -5.44 -5.94 -14.40
CA GLU A 51 -4.85 -4.93 -15.27
C GLU A 51 -3.70 -4.19 -14.58
N LEU A 52 -3.88 -3.82 -13.31
CA LEU A 52 -2.82 -3.19 -12.52
C LEU A 52 -1.65 -4.13 -12.27
N TYR A 53 -1.89 -5.43 -12.10
CA TYR A 53 -0.84 -6.43 -11.95
C TYR A 53 0.08 -6.45 -13.17
N GLU A 54 -0.51 -6.50 -14.36
CA GLU A 54 0.22 -6.51 -15.63
C GLU A 54 0.91 -5.16 -15.88
N LEU A 55 0.20 -4.06 -15.70
CA LEU A 55 0.70 -2.70 -15.92
C LEU A 55 1.88 -2.34 -15.01
N LEU A 56 1.78 -2.66 -13.71
CA LEU A 56 2.82 -2.35 -12.74
C LEU A 56 4.02 -3.30 -12.83
N GLY A 57 3.91 -4.38 -13.61
CA GLY A 57 4.96 -5.38 -13.76
C GLY A 57 5.06 -6.30 -12.54
N GLY A 58 3.92 -6.76 -12.05
CA GLY A 58 3.82 -7.77 -11.00
C GLY A 58 4.54 -9.07 -11.40
N THR A 59 5.16 -9.71 -10.42
CA THR A 59 5.87 -10.99 -10.61
C THR A 59 5.37 -12.02 -9.60
N LYS A 60 5.69 -13.28 -9.80
CA LYS A 60 5.32 -14.37 -8.86
C LYS A 60 5.86 -14.16 -7.44
N ILE A 61 6.91 -13.36 -7.29
CA ILE A 61 7.51 -13.01 -5.99
C ILE A 61 7.04 -11.64 -5.46
N GLY A 62 6.12 -10.98 -6.16
CA GLY A 62 5.53 -9.71 -5.77
C GLY A 62 5.89 -8.55 -6.69
N LEU A 63 5.62 -7.33 -6.22
CA LEU A 63 5.85 -6.08 -6.95
C LEU A 63 7.03 -5.31 -6.35
N PHE A 64 8.10 -5.14 -7.10
CA PHE A 64 9.26 -4.36 -6.69
C PHE A 64 8.93 -2.86 -6.65
N LYS A 65 9.38 -2.16 -5.62
CA LYS A 65 9.13 -0.72 -5.41
C LYS A 65 9.54 0.14 -6.62
N TRP A 66 10.73 -0.10 -7.18
CA TRP A 66 11.21 0.65 -8.33
C TRP A 66 10.34 0.44 -9.59
N ARG A 67 9.83 -0.81 -9.82
CA ARG A 67 8.89 -1.10 -10.90
C ARG A 67 7.56 -0.43 -10.68
N PHE A 68 7.03 -0.49 -9.46
CA PHE A 68 5.82 0.19 -9.07
C PHE A 68 5.90 1.67 -9.45
N ILE A 69 6.91 2.38 -8.96
CA ILE A 69 7.07 3.81 -9.21
C ILE A 69 7.26 4.11 -10.70
N LYS A 70 8.18 3.39 -11.38
CA LYS A 70 8.49 3.59 -12.80
C LYS A 70 7.26 3.38 -13.68
N ASN A 71 6.60 2.23 -13.55
CA ASN A 71 5.50 1.85 -14.43
C ASN A 71 4.23 2.65 -14.13
N PHE A 72 3.98 2.96 -12.86
CA PHE A 72 2.85 3.79 -12.47
C PHE A 72 3.00 5.22 -13.01
N ARG A 73 4.20 5.82 -12.90
CA ARG A 73 4.49 7.13 -13.50
C ARG A 73 4.28 7.13 -15.01
N ALA A 74 4.74 6.10 -15.71
CA ALA A 74 4.61 6.00 -17.17
C ALA A 74 3.15 6.01 -17.64
N GLN A 75 2.21 5.54 -16.81
CA GLN A 75 0.81 5.37 -17.18
C GLN A 75 -0.12 6.44 -16.62
N LEU A 76 0.18 7.00 -15.45
CA LEU A 76 -0.76 7.86 -14.70
C LEU A 76 -0.12 9.15 -14.17
N SER A 77 1.07 9.54 -14.65
CA SER A 77 1.74 10.76 -14.20
C SER A 77 1.01 12.05 -14.57
N SER A 78 0.11 12.02 -15.56
CA SER A 78 -0.76 13.17 -15.88
C SER A 78 -1.75 13.47 -14.76
N ASN A 79 -2.18 12.46 -14.01
CA ASN A 79 -3.21 12.55 -12.98
C ASN A 79 -2.66 12.53 -11.58
N PHE A 80 -1.46 11.94 -11.39
CA PHE A 80 -0.89 11.72 -10.06
C PHE A 80 0.61 12.02 -10.02
N LEU A 81 1.05 12.59 -8.91
CA LEU A 81 2.45 12.60 -8.49
C LEU A 81 2.72 11.30 -7.70
N ILE A 82 3.64 10.47 -8.20
CA ILE A 82 3.97 9.18 -7.59
C ILE A 82 5.43 9.19 -7.21
N GLU A 83 5.74 9.15 -5.92
CA GLU A 83 7.09 9.25 -5.39
C GLU A 83 7.28 8.43 -4.12
N GLU A 84 8.51 7.94 -3.93
CA GLU A 84 8.92 7.46 -2.63
C GLU A 84 8.95 8.63 -1.65
N CYS A 85 8.47 8.40 -0.43
CA CYS A 85 8.45 9.41 0.62
C CYS A 85 8.87 8.81 1.96
N ASP A 86 9.24 9.67 2.89
CA ASP A 86 9.52 9.28 4.26
C ASP A 86 8.24 9.22 5.11
N LEU A 87 8.38 8.86 6.39
CA LEU A 87 7.25 8.79 7.32
C LEU A 87 6.57 10.16 7.52
N SER A 88 7.33 11.24 7.58
CA SER A 88 6.79 12.60 7.82
C SER A 88 5.88 13.02 6.67
N GLU A 89 6.33 12.80 5.45
CA GLU A 89 5.54 13.05 4.25
C GLU A 89 4.33 12.12 4.16
N ALA A 90 4.48 10.83 4.49
CA ALA A 90 3.35 9.90 4.53
C ALA A 90 2.26 10.34 5.51
N ILE A 91 2.64 10.84 6.70
CA ILE A 91 1.71 11.41 7.67
C ILE A 91 1.05 12.68 7.13
N THR A 92 1.79 13.51 6.41
CA THR A 92 1.26 14.73 5.77
C THR A 92 0.22 14.36 4.70
N GLN A 93 0.48 13.37 3.88
CA GLN A 93 -0.48 12.85 2.89
C GLN A 93 -1.77 12.37 3.58
N LEU A 94 -1.67 11.60 4.65
CA LEU A 94 -2.85 11.15 5.42
C LEU A 94 -3.66 12.32 5.99
N LYS A 95 -3.02 13.40 6.46
CA LYS A 95 -3.71 14.61 6.95
C LYS A 95 -4.46 15.34 5.84
N HIS A 96 -3.96 15.27 4.60
CA HIS A 96 -4.61 15.84 3.43
C HIS A 96 -5.69 14.89 2.82
N GLY A 97 -5.94 13.75 3.46
CA GLY A 97 -6.94 12.80 2.97
C GLY A 97 -6.42 11.83 1.91
N HIS A 98 -5.12 11.72 1.73
CA HIS A 98 -4.52 10.84 0.71
C HIS A 98 -3.94 9.57 1.37
N PRO A 99 -4.48 8.38 1.07
CA PRO A 99 -3.87 7.11 1.47
C PRO A 99 -2.52 6.92 0.80
N VAL A 100 -1.60 6.22 1.47
CA VAL A 100 -0.23 6.01 1.02
C VAL A 100 0.02 4.52 0.80
N ALA A 101 0.74 4.14 -0.25
CA ALA A 101 1.16 2.76 -0.42
C ALA A 101 2.33 2.46 0.54
N MET A 102 2.12 1.57 1.50
CA MET A 102 3.12 1.14 2.48
C MET A 102 3.61 -0.27 2.13
N LYS A 103 4.93 -0.44 2.14
CA LYS A 103 5.59 -1.72 1.88
C LYS A 103 6.34 -2.22 3.09
N PHE A 104 6.13 -3.48 3.45
CA PHE A 104 7.03 -4.26 4.29
C PHE A 104 8.01 -5.02 3.40
N ASP A 105 9.30 -4.93 3.69
CA ASP A 105 10.32 -5.62 2.89
C ASP A 105 11.54 -6.02 3.74
N GLN A 106 11.48 -7.17 4.35
CA GLN A 106 12.58 -7.71 5.11
C GLN A 106 13.72 -8.23 4.21
N TYR A 107 13.37 -8.68 2.99
CA TYR A 107 14.33 -9.40 2.14
C TYR A 107 15.30 -8.46 1.43
N PHE A 108 14.81 -7.31 0.95
CA PHE A 108 15.61 -6.36 0.17
C PHE A 108 16.18 -5.21 1.00
N THR A 109 15.83 -5.14 2.29
CA THR A 109 16.46 -4.19 3.23
C THR A 109 17.67 -4.80 3.95
N PHE A 110 18.05 -6.05 3.63
CA PHE A 110 19.14 -6.79 4.27
C PHE A 110 19.00 -6.93 5.80
N GLN A 111 17.78 -6.81 6.32
CA GLN A 111 17.46 -6.87 7.76
C GLN A 111 17.21 -8.32 8.24
N TRP A 112 18.00 -9.27 7.73
CA TRP A 112 17.83 -10.71 7.99
C TRP A 112 18.09 -11.10 9.45
N PHE A 113 18.86 -10.28 10.18
CA PHE A 113 19.33 -10.57 11.54
C PHE A 113 18.77 -9.62 12.61
N THR A 114 17.66 -8.94 12.34
CA THR A 114 17.06 -8.06 13.35
C THR A 114 16.44 -8.87 14.48
N LYS A 115 16.68 -8.44 15.73
CA LYS A 115 16.09 -9.06 16.94
C LYS A 115 14.57 -8.90 16.99
N LYS A 116 14.01 -7.87 16.33
CA LYS A 116 12.57 -7.60 16.24
C LYS A 116 11.97 -8.24 15.00
N LYS A 117 11.01 -9.13 15.21
CA LYS A 117 10.26 -9.76 14.12
C LYS A 117 9.23 -8.77 13.58
N PRO A 118 9.29 -8.37 12.29
CA PRO A 118 8.31 -7.48 11.71
C PRO A 118 6.94 -8.16 11.58
N ALA A 119 5.87 -7.36 11.48
CA ALA A 119 4.51 -7.85 11.28
C ALA A 119 4.37 -8.68 9.99
N TYR A 120 5.08 -8.26 8.93
CA TYR A 120 5.17 -8.98 7.65
C TYR A 120 6.60 -8.99 7.14
N LYS A 121 7.00 -10.11 6.53
CA LYS A 121 8.31 -10.24 5.87
C LYS A 121 8.34 -9.51 4.53
N TYR A 122 7.24 -9.59 3.79
CA TYR A 122 7.03 -8.92 2.52
C TYR A 122 5.53 -8.72 2.31
N HIS A 123 5.10 -7.47 2.19
CA HIS A 123 3.70 -7.17 1.93
C HIS A 123 3.52 -5.71 1.49
N TRP A 124 2.59 -5.47 0.56
CA TRP A 124 2.09 -4.14 0.24
C TRP A 124 0.70 -3.96 0.83
N VAL A 125 0.45 -2.78 1.40
CA VAL A 125 -0.85 -2.44 2.00
C VAL A 125 -1.15 -0.95 1.84
N PRO A 126 -2.41 -0.53 1.66
CA PRO A 126 -2.79 0.86 1.73
C PRO A 126 -2.75 1.34 3.19
N LEU A 127 -1.85 2.26 3.49
CA LEU A 127 -1.82 3.00 4.75
C LEU A 127 -2.95 4.03 4.72
N ILE A 128 -3.87 3.93 5.67
CA ILE A 128 -5.11 4.72 5.70
C ILE A 128 -5.22 5.62 6.92
N GLY A 129 -4.25 5.56 7.82
CA GLY A 129 -4.29 6.39 9.00
C GLY A 129 -3.13 6.15 9.95
N TYR A 130 -3.14 6.90 11.03
CA TYR A 130 -2.21 6.73 12.15
C TYR A 130 -2.85 7.14 13.47
N GLU A 131 -2.28 6.68 14.56
CA GLU A 131 -2.67 7.05 15.92
C GLU A 131 -1.45 7.17 16.81
N ILE A 132 -1.39 8.22 17.63
CA ILE A 132 -0.38 8.40 18.68
C ILE A 132 -1.04 8.05 20.02
N LYS A 133 -0.52 7.04 20.70
CA LYS A 133 -0.94 6.55 22.02
C LYS A 133 0.28 6.42 22.92
N ASN A 134 0.27 7.08 24.09
CA ASN A 134 1.36 7.00 25.06
C ASN A 134 2.74 7.25 24.41
N ASP A 135 2.83 8.29 23.59
CA ASP A 135 3.99 8.70 22.78
C ASP A 135 4.45 7.70 21.72
N ASP A 136 3.76 6.58 21.55
CA ASP A 136 3.99 5.62 20.49
C ASP A 136 3.15 5.91 19.25
N LEU A 137 3.79 5.84 18.08
CA LEU A 137 3.13 5.97 16.78
C LEU A 137 2.66 4.60 16.30
N TYR A 138 1.38 4.51 16.00
CA TYR A 138 0.74 3.36 15.35
C TYR A 138 0.31 3.72 13.94
N LEU A 139 0.69 2.91 12.96
CA LEU A 139 0.25 3.02 11.57
C LEU A 139 -0.96 2.13 11.34
N ILE A 140 -2.02 2.68 10.73
CA ILE A 140 -3.29 1.99 10.48
C ILE A 140 -3.44 1.75 8.99
N PHE A 141 -3.70 0.51 8.60
CA PHE A 141 -3.78 0.12 7.19
C PHE A 141 -4.86 -0.94 6.96
N HIS A 142 -5.30 -1.09 5.70
CA HIS A 142 -6.02 -2.27 5.27
C HIS A 142 -5.03 -3.38 4.94
N ASP A 143 -5.18 -4.51 5.61
CA ASP A 143 -4.56 -5.76 5.20
C ASP A 143 -5.30 -6.30 3.97
N ASN A 144 -4.58 -6.67 2.93
CA ASN A 144 -5.17 -7.13 1.67
C ASN A 144 -5.75 -8.56 1.74
N GLY A 145 -6.21 -8.99 2.91
CA GLY A 145 -6.86 -10.27 3.11
C GLY A 145 -5.91 -11.47 3.15
N GLY A 146 -6.49 -12.64 3.23
CA GLY A 146 -5.83 -13.94 3.21
C GLY A 146 -6.63 -14.94 2.38
N ARG A 147 -6.13 -16.15 2.20
CA ARG A 147 -6.78 -17.19 1.36
C ARG A 147 -8.23 -17.47 1.77
N ASN A 148 -8.55 -17.33 3.07
CA ASN A 148 -9.87 -17.59 3.63
C ASN A 148 -10.34 -16.42 4.52
N ARG A 149 -9.91 -15.21 4.20
CA ARG A 149 -10.17 -14.04 5.01
C ARG A 149 -10.26 -12.78 4.14
N GLU A 150 -11.28 -11.99 4.40
CA GLU A 150 -11.45 -10.68 3.78
C GLU A 150 -10.37 -9.68 4.24
N SER A 151 -10.33 -8.55 3.55
CA SER A 151 -9.54 -7.39 3.98
C SER A 151 -10.04 -6.87 5.33
N GLU A 152 -9.14 -6.53 6.21
CA GLU A 152 -9.46 -5.95 7.51
C GLU A 152 -8.53 -4.79 7.89
N ILE A 153 -9.02 -3.89 8.73
CA ILE A 153 -8.21 -2.80 9.27
C ILE A 153 -7.31 -3.36 10.38
N ARG A 154 -6.01 -3.09 10.25
CA ARG A 154 -4.99 -3.46 11.22
C ARG A 154 -4.15 -2.26 11.62
N SER A 155 -3.49 -2.36 12.76
CA SER A 155 -2.50 -1.38 13.19
C SER A 155 -1.22 -2.05 13.66
N ILE A 156 -0.10 -1.36 13.46
CA ILE A 156 1.22 -1.78 13.93
C ILE A 156 1.92 -0.61 14.61
N ARG A 157 2.74 -0.89 15.62
CA ARG A 157 3.65 0.10 16.19
C ARG A 157 4.78 0.37 15.20
N TYR A 158 5.00 1.64 14.88
CA TYR A 158 6.00 2.03 13.88
C TYR A 158 7.41 1.59 14.27
N ASP A 159 7.83 1.85 15.51
CA ASP A 159 9.19 1.54 15.98
C ASP A 159 9.57 0.06 15.89
N ASP A 160 8.59 -0.84 15.96
CA ASP A 160 8.84 -2.27 15.84
C ASP A 160 9.03 -2.72 14.38
N ASN A 161 8.57 -1.91 13.43
CA ASN A 161 8.56 -2.25 12.01
C ASN A 161 9.37 -1.31 11.12
N ARG A 162 9.80 -0.12 11.60
CA ARG A 162 10.43 0.95 10.79
C ARG A 162 11.57 0.48 9.90
N HIS A 163 12.31 -0.53 10.33
CA HIS A 163 13.48 -1.06 9.62
C HIS A 163 13.15 -1.82 8.33
N VAL A 164 11.88 -2.21 8.13
CA VAL A 164 11.40 -2.91 6.93
C VAL A 164 10.36 -2.09 6.15
N LEU A 165 9.98 -0.90 6.62
CA LEU A 165 8.95 -0.08 6.00
C LEU A 165 9.53 0.86 4.94
N SER A 166 8.78 1.02 3.86
CA SER A 166 8.94 2.11 2.90
C SER A 166 7.56 2.59 2.43
N PHE A 167 7.50 3.83 1.96
CA PHE A 167 6.26 4.49 1.59
C PHE A 167 6.35 5.04 0.17
N VAL A 168 5.24 4.97 -0.56
CA VAL A 168 5.08 5.60 -1.87
C VAL A 168 3.80 6.43 -1.84
N LYS A 169 3.93 7.74 -2.00
CA LYS A 169 2.78 8.63 -2.12
C LYS A 169 2.18 8.57 -3.52
N ILE A 170 0.87 8.70 -3.58
CA ILE A 170 0.06 8.78 -4.78
C ILE A 170 -0.83 10.01 -4.59
N GLU A 171 -0.36 11.15 -5.01
CA GLU A 171 -0.98 12.44 -4.78
C GLU A 171 -1.69 12.91 -6.06
N PRO A 172 -3.01 13.20 -6.02
CA PRO A 172 -3.70 13.76 -7.18
C PRO A 172 -3.06 15.08 -7.62
N ARG A 173 -2.93 15.29 -8.93
CA ARG A 173 -2.55 16.59 -9.50
C ARG A 173 -3.82 17.42 -9.72
N GLU A 174 -3.77 18.68 -9.34
CA GLU A 174 -4.79 19.67 -9.62
C GLU A 174 -4.88 19.98 -11.11
#